data_f2a84bba2e44462ba0efd99da29ed851
#
_entry.id   f2a84bba2e44462ba0efd99da29ed851
#
_cell.length_a   1.000
_cell.length_b   1.000
_cell.length_c   1.000
_cell.angle_alpha   90.00
_cell.angle_beta   90.00
_cell.angle_gamma   90.00
#
_symmetry.space_group_name_H-M   'P 1'
#
loop_
_entity.id
_entity.type
_entity.pdbx_description
1 polymer ?
#
loop_
_entity_poly.entity_id
_entity_poly.type
_entity_poly.pdbx_seq_one_letter_code
_entity_poly.pdbx_strand_id
1 'polypeptide(L)'
;MTRDPVAIVGGGLAGIAAAVALGEAGVPVTLYEARPRLGGATHSFTRNGLVVDNGQHVFLRCCTAYRGLLDRLGCASRVDLQDRFDVRVLTPDGRSARLRRSALPGPLHLMPALARYPLLAPADRLRAMRGSLALRRLDPADPALDRVDLATWLTAHGQRDAARRALWELFAVAALNVCAGDAALGPAAMVFRTALFGRADAADIGVPAVPLGELHGTAARAAITRLGGSVLLSSKVKAIEPGPVVVVDGARVNASAVIVATPHEQAAGLVPPDAAPDRDRWSGLSASPIVNVHVVYDRRVTGLPFAAVVDSPVQWVFDKTRVAGLRDGQYLAVSVSAADRWIDRPTAQARAVFVPALERLFPGARRARVTDFFVTRERRATFRQGPGSGALRPEAATRWPGLFLAGAWTDTGWPDTMEAAVRSGLNAARLARRHLDAGTLTTGAAR
;
A
#
# COMPACT_ATOMS: atom_id res chain seq x y z
N MET A 1 28.87 -25.55 -14.58
CA MET A 1 28.58 -24.20 -15.11
C MET A 1 27.66 -23.51 -14.10
N THR A 2 28.06 -22.37 -13.58
CA THR A 2 27.19 -21.57 -12.72
C THR A 2 26.01 -21.05 -13.56
N ARG A 3 24.78 -21.24 -13.05
CA ARG A 3 23.55 -20.79 -13.72
C ARG A 3 23.51 -19.25 -13.72
N ASP A 4 23.07 -18.66 -14.83
CA ASP A 4 22.81 -17.23 -14.87
C ASP A 4 21.83 -16.81 -13.77
N PRO A 5 21.98 -15.63 -13.14
CA PRO A 5 21.06 -15.18 -12.10
C PRO A 5 19.68 -14.86 -12.67
N VAL A 6 18.63 -14.95 -11.84
CA VAL A 6 17.32 -14.37 -12.17
C VAL A 6 17.44 -12.85 -12.15
N ALA A 7 17.06 -12.20 -13.25
CA ALA A 7 17.00 -10.73 -13.33
C ALA A 7 15.68 -10.22 -12.76
N ILE A 8 15.74 -9.33 -11.76
CA ILE A 8 14.56 -8.69 -11.18
C ILE A 8 14.61 -7.21 -11.54
N VAL A 9 13.60 -6.72 -12.26
CA VAL A 9 13.54 -5.36 -12.76
C VAL A 9 12.58 -4.53 -11.91
N GLY A 10 13.14 -3.67 -11.05
CA GLY A 10 12.42 -2.81 -10.12
C GLY A 10 12.65 -3.18 -8.65
N GLY A 11 13.14 -2.23 -7.88
CA GLY A 11 13.48 -2.35 -6.44
C GLY A 11 12.37 -1.90 -5.49
N GLY A 12 11.11 -2.00 -5.90
CA GLY A 12 9.94 -1.84 -5.03
C GLY A 12 9.69 -3.08 -4.18
N LEU A 13 8.65 -3.05 -3.31
CA LEU A 13 8.34 -4.16 -2.40
C LEU A 13 8.11 -5.51 -3.12
N ALA A 14 7.56 -5.49 -4.34
CA ALA A 14 7.38 -6.69 -5.15
C ALA A 14 8.72 -7.30 -5.57
N GLY A 15 9.63 -6.48 -6.12
CA GLY A 15 10.96 -6.95 -6.52
C GLY A 15 11.82 -7.37 -5.33
N ILE A 16 11.76 -6.64 -4.21
CA ILE A 16 12.44 -7.01 -2.95
C ILE A 16 11.94 -8.36 -2.44
N ALA A 17 10.60 -8.56 -2.42
CA ALA A 17 10.01 -9.82 -1.97
C ALA A 17 10.43 -11.00 -2.86
N ALA A 18 10.46 -10.79 -4.19
CA ALA A 18 10.92 -11.79 -5.14
C ALA A 18 12.40 -12.12 -4.95
N ALA A 19 13.26 -11.10 -4.79
CA ALA A 19 14.70 -11.29 -4.59
C ALA A 19 15.01 -12.07 -3.32
N VAL A 20 14.37 -11.71 -2.20
CA VAL A 20 14.54 -12.41 -0.93
C VAL A 20 14.05 -13.85 -1.02
N ALA A 21 12.88 -14.09 -1.61
CA ALA A 21 12.31 -15.44 -1.72
C ALA A 21 13.15 -16.36 -2.61
N LEU A 22 13.72 -15.86 -3.69
CA LEU A 22 14.62 -16.62 -4.56
C LEU A 22 15.96 -16.86 -3.88
N GLY A 23 16.55 -15.85 -3.23
CA GLY A 23 17.80 -15.99 -2.50
C GLY A 23 17.72 -17.01 -1.36
N GLU A 24 16.61 -17.03 -0.59
CA GLU A 24 16.36 -18.06 0.44
C GLU A 24 16.26 -19.47 -0.14
N ALA A 25 15.83 -19.58 -1.40
CA ALA A 25 15.79 -20.86 -2.13
C ALA A 25 17.15 -21.21 -2.81
N GLY A 26 18.20 -20.45 -2.55
CA GLY A 26 19.53 -20.66 -3.14
C GLY A 26 19.64 -20.30 -4.62
N VAL A 27 18.66 -19.55 -5.17
CA VAL A 27 18.68 -19.11 -6.57
C VAL A 27 19.43 -17.77 -6.66
N PRO A 28 20.50 -17.67 -7.49
CA PRO A 28 21.19 -16.42 -7.71
C PRO A 28 20.25 -15.34 -8.30
N VAL A 29 20.31 -14.11 -7.77
CA VAL A 29 19.48 -13.01 -8.24
C VAL A 29 20.32 -11.76 -8.51
N THR A 30 19.94 -10.99 -9.53
CA THR A 30 20.40 -9.61 -9.75
C THR A 30 19.18 -8.70 -9.83
N LEU A 31 19.08 -7.78 -8.88
CA LEU A 31 18.00 -6.79 -8.83
C LEU A 31 18.49 -5.47 -9.45
N TYR A 32 17.81 -5.01 -10.49
CA TYR A 32 18.05 -3.75 -11.19
C TYR A 32 17.03 -2.70 -10.75
N GLU A 33 17.51 -1.58 -10.24
CA GLU A 33 16.67 -0.44 -9.87
C GLU A 33 17.15 0.84 -10.56
N ALA A 34 16.26 1.53 -11.25
CA ALA A 34 16.57 2.74 -11.99
C ALA A 34 16.92 3.96 -11.10
N ARG A 35 16.46 3.95 -9.85
CA ARG A 35 16.71 5.01 -8.87
C ARG A 35 17.93 4.67 -8.01
N PRO A 36 18.56 5.67 -7.32
CA PRO A 36 19.70 5.42 -6.43
C PRO A 36 19.29 4.81 -5.08
N ARG A 37 18.08 4.24 -4.97
CA ARG A 37 17.51 3.67 -3.74
C ARG A 37 16.49 2.58 -4.01
N LEU A 38 16.36 1.63 -3.08
CA LEU A 38 15.26 0.66 -3.03
C LEU A 38 14.02 1.26 -2.34
N GLY A 39 12.95 0.47 -2.28
CA GLY A 39 11.68 0.77 -1.62
C GLY A 39 10.58 1.23 -2.57
N GLY A 40 10.91 1.63 -3.79
CA GLY A 40 9.91 2.04 -4.80
C GLY A 40 9.02 3.18 -4.31
N ALA A 41 7.73 2.90 -4.16
CA ALA A 41 6.72 3.86 -3.66
C ALA A 41 6.78 4.08 -2.13
N THR A 42 7.60 3.32 -1.40
CA THR A 42 7.75 3.42 0.07
C THR A 42 9.17 3.84 0.42
N HIS A 43 9.41 5.14 0.49
CA HIS A 43 10.75 5.69 0.69
C HIS A 43 10.77 6.92 1.59
N SER A 44 11.97 7.29 2.02
CA SER A 44 12.23 8.51 2.79
C SER A 44 13.23 9.41 2.08
N PHE A 45 13.22 10.67 2.42
CA PHE A 45 14.19 11.69 1.98
C PHE A 45 14.50 12.64 3.13
N THR A 46 15.58 13.40 3.02
CA THR A 46 15.97 14.39 4.03
C THR A 46 15.47 15.79 3.62
N ARG A 47 14.88 16.50 4.56
CA ARG A 47 14.48 17.90 4.41
C ARG A 47 14.74 18.67 5.71
N ASN A 48 15.52 19.74 5.64
CA ASN A 48 15.85 20.61 6.79
C ASN A 48 16.28 19.82 8.04
N GLY A 49 17.11 18.76 7.83
CA GLY A 49 17.60 17.90 8.91
C GLY A 49 16.61 16.83 9.40
N LEU A 50 15.36 16.84 8.92
CA LEU A 50 14.37 15.81 9.24
C LEU A 50 14.39 14.70 8.19
N VAL A 51 14.20 13.45 8.62
CA VAL A 51 13.93 12.33 7.72
C VAL A 51 12.42 12.25 7.49
N VAL A 52 12.01 12.45 6.26
CA VAL A 52 10.60 12.53 5.86
C VAL A 52 10.24 11.33 5.01
N ASP A 53 9.18 10.63 5.38
CA ASP A 53 8.59 9.59 4.52
C ASP A 53 7.77 10.24 3.39
N ASN A 54 7.83 9.66 2.19
CA ASN A 54 7.05 10.16 1.05
C ASN A 54 5.54 10.09 1.26
N GLY A 55 5.09 9.19 2.14
CA GLY A 55 3.69 8.98 2.52
C GLY A 55 3.55 8.29 3.86
N GLN A 56 2.32 8.20 4.36
CA GLN A 56 2.02 7.50 5.61
C GLN A 56 1.61 6.06 5.29
N HIS A 57 2.55 5.13 5.45
CA HIS A 57 2.36 3.72 5.15
C HIS A 57 2.07 2.92 6.42
N VAL A 58 0.80 2.76 6.73
CA VAL A 58 0.33 1.86 7.79
C VAL A 58 -0.08 0.52 7.19
N PHE A 59 -0.08 -0.52 8.00
CA PHE A 59 -0.55 -1.84 7.61
C PHE A 59 -1.43 -2.43 8.71
N LEU A 60 -2.15 -3.48 8.39
CA LEU A 60 -2.98 -4.19 9.35
C LEU A 60 -2.37 -5.56 9.68
N ARG A 61 -2.71 -6.10 10.84
CA ARG A 61 -2.23 -7.44 11.25
C ARG A 61 -2.56 -8.53 10.24
N CYS A 62 -3.63 -8.38 9.46
CA CYS A 62 -3.98 -9.31 8.37
C CYS A 62 -3.05 -9.24 7.16
N CYS A 63 -2.18 -8.24 7.04
CA CYS A 63 -1.17 -8.12 5.99
C CYS A 63 -0.01 -9.10 6.27
N THR A 64 -0.29 -10.39 6.12
CA THR A 64 0.64 -11.46 6.54
C THR A 64 1.86 -11.60 5.66
N ALA A 65 1.74 -11.35 4.34
CA ALA A 65 2.87 -11.41 3.44
C ALA A 65 3.84 -10.24 3.67
N TYR A 66 3.30 -9.03 3.85
CA TYR A 66 4.12 -7.86 4.18
C TYR A 66 4.84 -8.02 5.53
N ARG A 67 4.15 -8.49 6.56
CA ARG A 67 4.76 -8.79 7.86
C ARG A 67 5.83 -9.86 7.75
N GLY A 68 5.56 -10.94 7.01
CA GLY A 68 6.55 -11.98 6.72
C GLY A 68 7.77 -11.45 5.95
N LEU A 69 7.60 -10.42 5.09
CA LEU A 69 8.74 -9.74 4.48
C LEU A 69 9.55 -8.97 5.53
N LEU A 70 8.91 -8.23 6.45
CA LEU A 70 9.62 -7.53 7.54
C LEU A 70 10.42 -8.51 8.42
N ASP A 71 9.87 -9.69 8.71
CA ASP A 71 10.59 -10.75 9.45
C ASP A 71 11.85 -11.19 8.70
N ARG A 72 11.77 -11.48 7.40
CA ARG A 72 12.89 -11.88 6.54
C ARG A 72 13.95 -10.79 6.39
N LEU A 73 13.53 -9.53 6.40
CA LEU A 73 14.44 -8.37 6.38
C LEU A 73 15.08 -8.09 7.76
N GLY A 74 14.64 -8.78 8.83
CA GLY A 74 15.08 -8.51 10.19
C GLY A 74 14.54 -7.20 10.78
N CYS A 75 13.37 -6.75 10.30
CA CYS A 75 12.78 -5.46 10.64
C CYS A 75 11.48 -5.56 11.46
N ALA A 76 11.05 -6.74 11.87
CA ALA A 76 9.78 -6.93 12.61
C ALA A 76 9.69 -6.10 13.90
N SER A 77 10.81 -5.89 14.59
CA SER A 77 10.88 -5.04 15.79
C SER A 77 10.92 -3.53 15.52
N ARG A 78 10.98 -3.14 14.24
CA ARG A 78 11.04 -1.73 13.82
C ARG A 78 9.69 -1.17 13.42
N VAL A 79 8.60 -1.85 13.81
CA VAL A 79 7.22 -1.42 13.61
C VAL A 79 6.47 -1.52 14.92
N ASP A 80 5.64 -0.53 15.19
CA ASP A 80 4.75 -0.52 16.35
C ASP A 80 3.40 -1.12 15.91
N LEU A 81 3.15 -2.39 16.23
CA LEU A 81 1.89 -3.07 15.94
C LEU A 81 0.99 -3.02 17.17
N GLN A 82 -0.20 -2.47 17.03
CA GLN A 82 -1.18 -2.40 18.12
C GLN A 82 -1.48 -3.79 18.69
N ASP A 83 -1.56 -3.89 20.03
CA ASP A 83 -2.07 -5.08 20.72
C ASP A 83 -3.57 -5.25 20.49
N ARG A 84 -4.26 -4.14 20.24
CA ARG A 84 -5.69 -4.09 20.02
C ARG A 84 -6.03 -2.92 19.09
N PHE A 85 -6.82 -3.20 18.04
CA PHE A 85 -7.36 -2.15 17.17
C PHE A 85 -8.01 -1.03 17.99
N ASP A 86 -7.51 0.18 17.84
CA ASP A 86 -7.93 1.35 18.58
C ASP A 86 -7.68 2.62 17.76
N VAL A 87 -8.73 3.26 17.29
CA VAL A 87 -8.69 4.48 16.47
C VAL A 87 -9.56 5.55 17.10
N ARG A 88 -8.96 6.71 17.34
CA ARG A 88 -9.71 7.93 17.64
C ARG A 88 -10.19 8.54 16.32
N VAL A 89 -11.49 8.86 16.28
CA VAL A 89 -12.13 9.57 15.17
C VAL A 89 -12.54 10.94 15.67
N LEU A 90 -12.04 11.97 15.02
CA LEU A 90 -12.26 13.37 15.40
C LEU A 90 -13.15 14.07 14.40
N THR A 91 -13.85 15.10 14.82
CA THR A 91 -14.64 15.99 13.97
C THR A 91 -14.26 17.46 14.24
N PRO A 92 -14.41 18.38 13.25
CA PRO A 92 -14.08 19.78 13.41
C PRO A 92 -14.90 20.53 14.45
N ASP A 93 -16.11 20.03 14.80
CA ASP A 93 -17.00 20.57 15.81
C ASP A 93 -16.65 20.12 17.25
N GLY A 94 -15.52 19.41 17.42
CA GLY A 94 -15.01 18.98 18.72
C GLY A 94 -15.61 17.66 19.23
N ARG A 95 -16.54 17.04 18.51
CA ARG A 95 -16.98 15.67 18.84
C ARG A 95 -15.86 14.68 18.54
N SER A 96 -15.84 13.60 19.29
CA SER A 96 -14.91 12.50 19.05
C SER A 96 -15.57 11.16 19.29
N ALA A 97 -15.05 10.16 18.61
CA ALA A 97 -15.43 8.76 18.76
C ALA A 97 -14.18 7.90 18.98
N ARG A 98 -14.39 6.68 19.42
CA ARG A 98 -13.34 5.68 19.52
C ARG A 98 -13.82 4.36 18.93
N LEU A 99 -13.16 3.92 17.89
CA LEU A 99 -13.36 2.58 17.34
C LEU A 99 -12.31 1.65 17.93
N ARG A 100 -12.73 0.82 18.89
CA ARG A 100 -11.85 -0.13 19.57
C ARG A 100 -12.48 -1.51 19.57
N ARG A 101 -11.71 -2.53 19.17
CA ARG A 101 -12.20 -3.90 19.26
C ARG A 101 -12.36 -4.37 20.71
N SER A 102 -13.42 -5.11 20.98
CA SER A 102 -13.64 -5.82 22.24
C SER A 102 -12.94 -7.19 22.24
N ALA A 103 -13.07 -7.93 23.34
CA ALA A 103 -12.58 -9.30 23.44
C ALA A 103 -13.48 -10.34 22.75
N LEU A 104 -14.61 -9.92 22.17
CA LEU A 104 -15.50 -10.81 21.42
C LEU A 104 -14.80 -11.38 20.18
N PRO A 105 -15.15 -12.60 19.77
CA PRO A 105 -14.62 -13.17 18.54
C PRO A 105 -15.10 -12.42 17.30
N GLY A 106 -14.38 -12.55 16.16
CA GLY A 106 -14.86 -12.06 14.88
C GLY A 106 -16.17 -12.76 14.47
N PRO A 107 -17.11 -12.03 13.88
CA PRO A 107 -17.13 -10.62 13.51
C PRO A 107 -17.68 -9.67 14.60
N LEU A 108 -17.96 -10.16 15.81
CA LEU A 108 -18.68 -9.43 16.84
C LEU A 108 -17.77 -8.42 17.60
N HIS A 109 -16.47 -8.51 17.46
CA HIS A 109 -15.48 -7.72 18.20
C HIS A 109 -15.60 -6.20 18.03
N LEU A 110 -16.15 -5.72 16.91
CA LEU A 110 -16.39 -4.29 16.65
C LEU A 110 -17.82 -3.84 16.96
N MET A 111 -18.75 -4.77 17.19
CA MET A 111 -20.16 -4.45 17.42
C MET A 111 -20.39 -3.54 18.63
N PRO A 112 -19.71 -3.73 19.80
CA PRO A 112 -19.87 -2.81 20.93
C PRO A 112 -19.41 -1.38 20.64
N ALA A 113 -18.34 -1.22 19.85
CA ALA A 113 -17.86 0.11 19.45
C ALA A 113 -18.86 0.77 18.49
N LEU A 114 -19.37 0.02 17.52
CA LEU A 114 -20.35 0.53 16.55
C LEU A 114 -21.69 0.86 17.21
N ALA A 115 -22.17 0.04 18.16
CA ALA A 115 -23.40 0.29 18.92
C ALA A 115 -23.34 1.61 19.72
N ARG A 116 -22.16 2.00 20.17
CA ARG A 116 -21.91 3.23 20.94
C ARG A 116 -21.30 4.36 20.10
N TYR A 117 -21.22 4.21 18.79
CA TYR A 117 -20.54 5.19 17.92
C TYR A 117 -21.30 6.52 17.86
N PRO A 118 -20.82 7.60 18.51
CA PRO A 118 -21.60 8.82 18.73
C PRO A 118 -21.77 9.66 17.47
N LEU A 119 -21.01 9.40 16.43
CA LEU A 119 -21.11 10.12 15.15
C LEU A 119 -22.24 9.62 14.25
N LEU A 120 -22.95 8.55 14.68
CA LEU A 120 -24.11 8.02 13.98
C LEU A 120 -25.36 8.02 14.89
N ALA A 121 -26.51 8.34 14.32
CA ALA A 121 -27.80 8.15 14.98
C ALA A 121 -28.05 6.65 15.28
N PRO A 122 -28.83 6.30 16.32
CA PRO A 122 -29.08 4.91 16.67
C PRO A 122 -29.63 4.05 15.51
N ALA A 123 -30.53 4.61 14.70
CA ALA A 123 -31.06 3.92 13.53
C ALA A 123 -29.96 3.64 12.47
N ASP A 124 -29.01 4.55 12.28
CA ASP A 124 -27.91 4.38 11.32
C ASP A 124 -26.85 3.39 11.83
N ARG A 125 -26.65 3.30 13.16
CA ARG A 125 -25.82 2.24 13.76
C ARG A 125 -26.40 0.86 13.46
N LEU A 126 -27.70 0.69 13.64
CA LEU A 126 -28.39 -0.58 13.32
C LEU A 126 -28.31 -0.92 11.82
N ARG A 127 -28.48 0.08 10.95
CA ARG A 127 -28.30 -0.09 9.49
C ARG A 127 -26.87 -0.49 9.16
N ALA A 128 -25.88 0.16 9.78
CA ALA A 128 -24.46 -0.18 9.58
C ALA A 128 -24.13 -1.60 10.02
N MET A 129 -24.68 -2.08 11.13
CA MET A 129 -24.56 -3.48 11.56
C MET A 129 -25.15 -4.45 10.52
N ARG A 130 -26.35 -4.16 9.98
CA ARG A 130 -26.98 -4.98 8.93
C ARG A 130 -26.17 -4.95 7.65
N GLY A 131 -25.69 -3.78 7.22
CA GLY A 131 -24.81 -3.62 6.06
C GLY A 131 -23.52 -4.40 6.20
N SER A 132 -22.91 -4.38 7.39
CA SER A 132 -21.70 -5.17 7.70
C SER A 132 -21.94 -6.68 7.53
N LEU A 133 -23.08 -7.18 8.01
CA LEU A 133 -23.45 -8.60 7.85
C LEU A 133 -23.73 -8.97 6.38
N ALA A 134 -24.36 -8.07 5.62
CA ALA A 134 -24.61 -8.28 4.20
C ALA A 134 -23.29 -8.29 3.41
N LEU A 135 -22.40 -7.32 3.65
CA LEU A 135 -21.11 -7.22 2.97
C LEU A 135 -20.20 -8.42 3.27
N ARG A 136 -20.25 -8.96 4.49
CA ARG A 136 -19.51 -10.16 4.86
C ARG A 136 -19.88 -11.39 4.02
N ARG A 137 -21.09 -11.44 3.49
CA ARG A 137 -21.59 -12.58 2.68
C ARG A 137 -21.15 -12.52 1.22
N LEU A 138 -20.67 -11.36 0.75
CA LEU A 138 -20.18 -11.22 -0.62
C LEU A 138 -18.92 -12.10 -0.79
N ASP A 139 -18.79 -12.74 -1.94
CA ASP A 139 -17.54 -13.35 -2.35
C ASP A 139 -16.69 -12.32 -3.12
N PRO A 140 -15.56 -11.84 -2.58
CA PRO A 140 -14.72 -10.84 -3.27
C PRO A 140 -14.17 -11.33 -4.62
N ALA A 141 -14.15 -12.64 -4.86
CA ALA A 141 -13.71 -13.23 -6.11
C ALA A 141 -14.80 -13.26 -7.19
N ASP A 142 -16.05 -12.90 -6.86
CA ASP A 142 -17.14 -12.82 -7.83
C ASP A 142 -16.89 -11.66 -8.81
N PRO A 143 -16.69 -11.95 -10.13
CA PRO A 143 -16.45 -10.91 -11.12
C PRO A 143 -17.60 -9.90 -11.27
N ALA A 144 -18.81 -10.25 -10.86
CA ALA A 144 -19.95 -9.33 -10.89
C ALA A 144 -19.74 -8.12 -9.95
N LEU A 145 -18.99 -8.30 -8.86
CA LEU A 145 -18.69 -7.24 -7.91
C LEU A 145 -17.72 -6.19 -8.47
N ASP A 146 -16.93 -6.55 -9.50
CA ASP A 146 -16.06 -5.59 -10.16
C ASP A 146 -16.81 -4.53 -11.00
N ARG A 147 -18.11 -4.77 -11.28
CA ARG A 147 -18.93 -3.86 -12.09
C ARG A 147 -19.77 -2.89 -11.27
N VAL A 148 -19.81 -3.07 -9.97
CA VAL A 148 -20.64 -2.29 -9.04
C VAL A 148 -19.72 -1.43 -8.16
N ASP A 149 -20.08 -0.17 -7.95
CA ASP A 149 -19.40 0.67 -6.98
C ASP A 149 -19.94 0.48 -5.56
N LEU A 150 -19.08 0.75 -4.57
CA LEU A 150 -19.39 0.58 -3.16
C LEU A 150 -20.54 1.48 -2.71
N ALA A 151 -20.64 2.74 -3.19
CA ALA A 151 -21.69 3.67 -2.74
C ALA A 151 -23.07 3.22 -3.21
N THR A 152 -23.19 2.74 -4.45
CA THR A 152 -24.42 2.15 -5.00
C THR A 152 -24.86 0.95 -4.16
N TRP A 153 -23.93 0.05 -3.85
CA TRP A 153 -24.23 -1.11 -2.99
C TRP A 153 -24.67 -0.68 -1.58
N LEU A 154 -23.93 0.26 -0.96
CA LEU A 154 -24.27 0.79 0.37
C LEU A 154 -25.67 1.40 0.38
N THR A 155 -26.04 2.19 -0.63
CA THR A 155 -27.35 2.81 -0.76
C THR A 155 -28.46 1.76 -0.86
N ALA A 156 -28.27 0.73 -1.70
CA ALA A 156 -29.22 -0.39 -1.83
C ALA A 156 -29.39 -1.18 -0.52
N HIS A 157 -28.39 -1.14 0.37
CA HIS A 157 -28.46 -1.76 1.71
C HIS A 157 -28.82 -0.76 2.82
N GLY A 158 -29.46 0.36 2.47
CA GLY A 158 -30.01 1.34 3.41
C GLY A 158 -29.00 2.17 4.17
N GLN A 159 -27.73 2.22 3.69
CA GLN A 159 -26.71 3.05 4.28
C GLN A 159 -26.90 4.50 3.84
N ARG A 160 -27.13 5.40 4.80
CA ARG A 160 -27.31 6.83 4.53
C ARG A 160 -25.97 7.55 4.41
N ASP A 161 -25.99 8.75 3.85
CA ASP A 161 -24.80 9.58 3.66
C ASP A 161 -24.00 9.82 4.93
N ALA A 162 -24.66 10.00 6.08
CA ALA A 162 -24.00 10.16 7.36
C ALA A 162 -23.16 8.91 7.72
N ALA A 163 -23.71 7.70 7.54
CA ALA A 163 -23.01 6.46 7.79
C ALA A 163 -21.88 6.24 6.76
N ARG A 164 -22.15 6.59 5.47
CA ARG A 164 -21.13 6.50 4.43
C ARG A 164 -19.90 7.32 4.79
N ARG A 165 -20.05 8.63 5.10
CA ARG A 165 -18.95 9.52 5.45
C ARG A 165 -18.28 9.18 6.78
N ALA A 166 -19.07 8.96 7.84
CA ALA A 166 -18.54 8.82 9.18
C ALA A 166 -18.01 7.40 9.52
N LEU A 167 -18.28 6.40 8.69
CA LEU A 167 -17.89 5.02 8.95
C LEU A 167 -17.28 4.32 7.73
N TRP A 168 -18.04 4.20 6.62
CA TRP A 168 -17.61 3.36 5.50
C TRP A 168 -16.41 3.94 4.75
N GLU A 169 -16.44 5.22 4.43
CA GLU A 169 -15.34 5.91 3.74
C GLU A 169 -14.09 6.05 4.61
N LEU A 170 -14.24 6.06 5.93
CA LEU A 170 -13.11 6.07 6.86
C LEU A 170 -12.12 4.93 6.58
N PHE A 171 -12.64 3.76 6.24
CA PHE A 171 -11.84 2.57 5.93
C PHE A 171 -11.62 2.40 4.43
N ALA A 172 -12.67 2.58 3.61
CA ALA A 172 -12.59 2.33 2.18
C ALA A 172 -11.60 3.29 1.49
N VAL A 173 -11.68 4.60 1.78
CA VAL A 173 -10.78 5.59 1.18
C VAL A 173 -9.33 5.36 1.62
N ALA A 174 -9.11 5.02 2.89
CA ALA A 174 -7.76 4.75 3.39
C ALA A 174 -7.13 3.48 2.76
N ALA A 175 -7.94 2.46 2.47
CA ALA A 175 -7.46 1.18 1.97
C ALA A 175 -7.42 1.08 0.43
N LEU A 176 -8.34 1.76 -0.26
CA LEU A 176 -8.50 1.67 -1.71
C LEU A 176 -8.01 2.91 -2.47
N ASN A 177 -7.76 4.00 -1.75
CA ASN A 177 -7.35 5.29 -2.32
C ASN A 177 -8.33 5.84 -3.37
N VAL A 178 -9.62 5.54 -3.22
CA VAL A 178 -10.74 6.08 -4.03
C VAL A 178 -11.96 6.29 -3.14
N CYS A 179 -12.83 7.25 -3.48
CA CYS A 179 -14.10 7.46 -2.78
C CYS A 179 -15.06 6.29 -3.03
N ALA A 180 -16.06 6.11 -2.16
CA ALA A 180 -17.00 4.98 -2.26
C ALA A 180 -17.75 4.92 -3.60
N GLY A 181 -18.04 6.07 -4.24
CA GLY A 181 -18.67 6.12 -5.57
C GLY A 181 -17.76 5.70 -6.73
N ASP A 182 -16.45 5.70 -6.49
CA ASP A 182 -15.44 5.32 -7.48
C ASP A 182 -14.79 3.97 -7.14
N ALA A 183 -15.09 3.37 -5.98
CA ALA A 183 -14.48 2.14 -5.51
C ALA A 183 -15.25 0.92 -6.03
N ALA A 184 -14.59 -0.02 -6.69
CA ALA A 184 -15.20 -1.30 -7.03
C ALA A 184 -15.56 -2.10 -5.77
N LEU A 185 -16.72 -2.75 -5.80
CA LEU A 185 -17.27 -3.48 -4.64
C LEU A 185 -16.42 -4.71 -4.29
N GLY A 186 -15.83 -5.40 -5.25
CA GLY A 186 -14.97 -6.58 -5.02
C GLY A 186 -13.79 -6.27 -4.09
N PRO A 187 -12.88 -5.33 -4.43
CA PRO A 187 -11.80 -4.88 -3.56
C PRO A 187 -12.29 -4.36 -2.20
N ALA A 188 -13.42 -3.62 -2.16
CA ALA A 188 -14.01 -3.15 -0.92
C ALA A 188 -14.48 -4.32 -0.04
N ALA A 189 -15.20 -5.29 -0.58
CA ALA A 189 -15.64 -6.49 0.13
C ALA A 189 -14.45 -7.28 0.68
N MET A 190 -13.37 -7.40 -0.10
CA MET A 190 -12.14 -8.04 0.32
C MET A 190 -11.55 -7.35 1.56
N VAL A 191 -11.38 -6.01 1.54
CA VAL A 191 -10.86 -5.23 2.67
C VAL A 191 -11.72 -5.43 3.91
N PHE A 192 -13.03 -5.20 3.81
CA PHE A 192 -13.92 -5.29 4.96
C PHE A 192 -13.99 -6.72 5.53
N ARG A 193 -14.10 -7.74 4.67
CA ARG A 193 -14.11 -9.13 5.12
C ARG A 193 -12.83 -9.53 5.84
N THR A 194 -11.70 -9.20 5.24
CA THR A 194 -10.38 -9.63 5.76
C THR A 194 -10.00 -8.86 7.02
N ALA A 195 -10.15 -7.53 7.01
CA ALA A 195 -9.69 -6.68 8.08
C ALA A 195 -10.71 -6.57 9.24
N LEU A 196 -12.00 -6.38 8.94
CA LEU A 196 -12.98 -5.99 9.96
C LEU A 196 -13.95 -7.10 10.34
N PHE A 197 -14.22 -8.07 9.46
CA PHE A 197 -15.24 -9.09 9.71
C PHE A 197 -14.67 -10.51 9.82
N GLY A 198 -13.37 -10.67 9.66
CA GLY A 198 -12.63 -11.92 9.83
C GLY A 198 -12.20 -12.15 11.27
N ARG A 199 -10.93 -12.45 11.47
CA ARG A 199 -10.31 -12.61 12.80
C ARG A 199 -10.41 -11.31 13.58
N ALA A 200 -10.60 -11.42 14.90
CA ALA A 200 -10.78 -10.25 15.77
C ALA A 200 -9.58 -9.28 15.78
N ASP A 201 -8.36 -9.81 15.62
CA ASP A 201 -7.11 -9.05 15.61
C ASP A 201 -6.68 -8.56 14.23
N ALA A 202 -7.42 -8.93 13.19
CA ALA A 202 -7.03 -8.68 11.78
C ALA A 202 -6.80 -7.20 11.46
N ALA A 203 -7.58 -6.32 12.08
CA ALA A 203 -7.52 -4.86 11.87
C ALA A 203 -6.51 -4.13 12.77
N ASP A 204 -5.79 -4.81 13.68
CA ASP A 204 -4.81 -4.14 14.54
C ASP A 204 -3.78 -3.42 13.66
N ILE A 205 -3.59 -2.12 13.89
CA ILE A 205 -2.80 -1.25 13.02
C ILE A 205 -1.32 -1.35 13.38
N GLY A 206 -0.49 -1.54 12.36
CA GLY A 206 0.96 -1.43 12.43
C GLY A 206 1.46 -0.12 11.81
N VAL A 207 2.35 0.56 12.51
CA VAL A 207 2.96 1.84 12.08
C VAL A 207 4.48 1.69 12.09
N PRO A 208 5.21 2.16 11.07
CA PRO A 208 6.66 2.20 11.09
C PRO A 208 7.20 3.01 12.28
N ALA A 209 8.11 2.42 13.05
CA ALA A 209 8.81 3.05 14.17
C ALA A 209 10.14 3.70 13.76
N VAL A 210 10.58 3.46 12.52
CA VAL A 210 11.75 4.05 11.86
C VAL A 210 11.34 4.55 10.45
N PRO A 211 12.16 5.35 9.77
CA PRO A 211 11.89 5.77 8.41
C PRO A 211 11.71 4.61 7.44
N LEU A 212 10.81 4.76 6.45
CA LEU A 212 10.54 3.73 5.43
C LEU A 212 11.79 3.33 4.64
N GLY A 213 12.70 4.27 4.39
CA GLY A 213 13.96 4.01 3.71
C GLY A 213 14.85 3.01 4.46
N GLU A 214 14.77 2.96 5.79
CA GLU A 214 15.47 1.96 6.60
C GLU A 214 14.79 0.59 6.51
N LEU A 215 13.46 0.54 6.57
CA LEU A 215 12.69 -0.70 6.49
C LEU A 215 12.81 -1.37 5.11
N HIS A 216 12.63 -0.60 4.05
CA HIS A 216 12.44 -1.12 2.69
C HIS A 216 13.64 -0.89 1.78
N GLY A 217 14.57 -0.03 2.19
CA GLY A 217 15.78 0.26 1.42
C GLY A 217 16.99 -0.44 2.00
N THR A 218 17.48 0.07 3.13
CA THR A 218 18.72 -0.41 3.76
C THR A 218 18.62 -1.88 4.17
N ALA A 219 17.54 -2.26 4.85
CA ALA A 219 17.35 -3.64 5.30
C ALA A 219 17.19 -4.62 4.14
N ALA A 220 16.45 -4.22 3.08
CA ALA A 220 16.29 -5.06 1.89
C ALA A 220 17.63 -5.30 1.18
N ARG A 221 18.43 -4.24 0.98
CA ARG A 221 19.77 -4.39 0.39
C ARG A 221 20.64 -5.36 1.19
N ALA A 222 20.69 -5.18 2.52
CA ALA A 222 21.45 -6.05 3.40
C ALA A 222 20.97 -7.52 3.33
N ALA A 223 19.66 -7.75 3.31
CA ALA A 223 19.09 -9.10 3.21
C ALA A 223 19.42 -9.77 1.87
N ILE A 224 19.22 -9.06 0.75
CA ILE A 224 19.54 -9.59 -0.59
C ILE A 224 21.01 -9.94 -0.71
N THR A 225 21.91 -9.05 -0.27
CA THR A 225 23.38 -9.27 -0.30
C THR A 225 23.79 -10.46 0.58
N ARG A 226 23.22 -10.58 1.79
CA ARG A 226 23.47 -11.71 2.69
C ARG A 226 23.08 -13.06 2.08
N LEU A 227 22.04 -13.07 1.23
CA LEU A 227 21.58 -14.24 0.48
C LEU A 227 22.36 -14.48 -0.82
N GLY A 228 23.47 -13.75 -1.06
CA GLY A 228 24.30 -13.90 -2.26
C GLY A 228 23.77 -13.19 -3.50
N GLY A 229 22.69 -12.39 -3.38
CA GLY A 229 22.13 -11.61 -4.48
C GLY A 229 22.87 -10.29 -4.70
N SER A 230 22.81 -9.77 -5.93
CA SER A 230 23.33 -8.47 -6.32
C SER A 230 22.22 -7.43 -6.44
N VAL A 231 22.52 -6.19 -5.98
CA VAL A 231 21.61 -5.04 -6.10
C VAL A 231 22.31 -3.92 -6.87
N LEU A 232 21.81 -3.63 -8.07
CA LEU A 232 22.34 -2.61 -8.97
C LEU A 232 21.37 -1.41 -8.95
N LEU A 233 21.78 -0.36 -8.25
CA LEU A 233 21.06 0.92 -8.19
C LEU A 233 21.46 1.81 -9.38
N SER A 234 20.62 2.79 -9.72
CA SER A 234 20.81 3.68 -10.88
C SER A 234 21.01 2.92 -12.19
N SER A 235 20.53 1.67 -12.27
CA SER A 235 20.68 0.75 -13.38
C SER A 235 19.32 0.49 -14.02
N LYS A 236 18.97 1.27 -15.04
CA LYS A 236 17.66 1.20 -15.72
C LYS A 236 17.66 0.13 -16.80
N VAL A 237 16.87 -0.92 -16.64
CA VAL A 237 16.56 -1.85 -17.73
C VAL A 237 15.74 -1.11 -18.78
N LYS A 238 16.17 -1.16 -20.04
CA LYS A 238 15.54 -0.47 -21.17
C LYS A 238 14.72 -1.38 -22.07
N ALA A 239 15.05 -2.67 -22.12
CA ALA A 239 14.33 -3.66 -22.91
C ALA A 239 14.51 -5.06 -22.32
N ILE A 240 13.59 -5.94 -22.67
CA ILE A 240 13.65 -7.38 -22.41
C ILE A 240 13.55 -8.08 -23.76
N GLU A 241 14.44 -9.02 -24.01
CA GLU A 241 14.54 -9.73 -25.27
C GLU A 241 14.34 -11.25 -25.06
N PRO A 242 13.99 -11.99 -26.13
CA PRO A 242 13.85 -13.44 -26.05
C PRO A 242 15.12 -14.14 -25.54
N GLY A 243 14.94 -15.25 -24.80
CA GLY A 243 16.03 -16.06 -24.29
C GLY A 243 16.56 -15.71 -22.90
N PRO A 244 15.77 -15.35 -21.95
CA PRO A 244 15.48 -14.15 -21.17
C PRO A 244 16.73 -13.23 -21.03
N VAL A 245 16.78 -12.19 -21.84
CA VAL A 245 17.86 -11.20 -21.86
C VAL A 245 17.33 -9.86 -21.39
N VAL A 246 18.03 -9.17 -20.49
CA VAL A 246 17.76 -7.79 -20.10
C VAL A 246 18.78 -6.84 -20.72
N VAL A 247 18.34 -5.69 -21.24
CA VAL A 247 19.23 -4.65 -21.77
C VAL A 247 19.37 -3.53 -20.75
N VAL A 248 20.60 -3.36 -20.25
CA VAL A 248 20.95 -2.37 -19.22
C VAL A 248 22.12 -1.55 -19.72
N ASP A 249 21.98 -0.23 -19.77
CA ASP A 249 23.02 0.71 -20.23
C ASP A 249 23.63 0.34 -21.60
N GLY A 250 22.80 -0.24 -22.48
CA GLY A 250 23.21 -0.69 -23.81
C GLY A 250 23.84 -2.08 -23.88
N ALA A 251 24.16 -2.68 -22.72
CA ALA A 251 24.67 -4.06 -22.63
C ALA A 251 23.54 -5.07 -22.54
N ARG A 252 23.68 -6.20 -23.24
CA ARG A 252 22.80 -7.37 -23.15
C ARG A 252 23.30 -8.29 -22.03
N VAL A 253 22.46 -8.57 -21.06
CA VAL A 253 22.77 -9.42 -19.93
C VAL A 253 21.82 -10.62 -19.93
N ASN A 254 22.39 -11.82 -20.04
CA ASN A 254 21.64 -13.07 -19.95
C ASN A 254 21.13 -13.30 -18.52
N ALA A 255 19.97 -13.88 -18.42
CA ALA A 255 19.37 -14.30 -17.16
C ALA A 255 18.71 -15.68 -17.31
N SER A 256 18.57 -16.39 -16.21
CA SER A 256 17.86 -17.69 -16.23
C SER A 256 16.32 -17.50 -16.22
N ALA A 257 15.85 -16.35 -15.75
CA ALA A 257 14.48 -15.87 -15.84
C ALA A 257 14.45 -14.36 -15.58
N VAL A 258 13.36 -13.68 -15.95
CA VAL A 258 13.15 -12.24 -15.69
C VAL A 258 11.86 -12.03 -14.93
N ILE A 259 11.91 -11.22 -13.86
CA ILE A 259 10.73 -10.75 -13.13
C ILE A 259 10.61 -9.23 -13.32
N VAL A 260 9.55 -8.78 -13.98
CA VAL A 260 9.23 -7.36 -14.17
C VAL A 260 8.41 -6.89 -12.97
N ALA A 261 9.05 -6.16 -12.05
CA ALA A 261 8.46 -5.66 -10.81
C ALA A 261 8.33 -4.12 -10.80
N THR A 262 8.06 -3.54 -11.96
CA THR A 262 7.85 -2.10 -12.17
C THR A 262 6.36 -1.75 -12.16
N PRO A 263 5.97 -0.46 -12.01
CA PRO A 263 4.59 -0.02 -12.24
C PRO A 263 4.07 -0.40 -13.63
N HIS A 264 2.76 -0.57 -13.75
CA HIS A 264 2.10 -1.11 -14.97
C HIS A 264 2.45 -0.36 -16.25
N GLU A 265 2.55 0.99 -16.21
CA GLU A 265 2.89 1.77 -17.41
C GLU A 265 4.34 1.50 -17.86
N GLN A 266 5.26 1.31 -16.90
CA GLN A 266 6.65 0.98 -17.22
C GLN A 266 6.76 -0.48 -17.68
N ALA A 267 6.01 -1.39 -17.04
CA ALA A 267 5.95 -2.80 -17.44
C ALA A 267 5.41 -2.94 -18.87
N ALA A 268 4.36 -2.20 -19.24
CA ALA A 268 3.84 -2.18 -20.62
C ALA A 268 4.88 -1.76 -21.66
N GLY A 269 5.80 -0.86 -21.30
CA GLY A 269 6.90 -0.45 -22.17
C GLY A 269 8.06 -1.44 -22.24
N LEU A 270 8.23 -2.30 -21.22
CA LEU A 270 9.34 -3.26 -21.12
C LEU A 270 8.98 -4.65 -21.65
N VAL A 271 7.75 -5.08 -21.43
CA VAL A 271 7.29 -6.42 -21.81
C VAL A 271 7.00 -6.45 -23.31
N PRO A 272 7.60 -7.38 -24.08
CA PRO A 272 7.34 -7.51 -25.49
C PRO A 272 5.87 -7.83 -25.81
N PRO A 273 5.31 -7.36 -26.96
CA PRO A 273 3.90 -7.57 -27.32
C PRO A 273 3.49 -9.03 -27.42
N ASP A 274 4.36 -9.87 -27.93
CA ASP A 274 4.12 -11.31 -28.06
C ASP A 274 4.20 -12.07 -26.74
N ALA A 275 4.92 -11.52 -25.74
CA ALA A 275 4.92 -12.04 -24.37
C ALA A 275 3.62 -11.72 -23.61
N ALA A 276 3.02 -10.54 -23.88
CA ALA A 276 1.75 -10.11 -23.30
C ALA A 276 0.95 -9.28 -24.32
N PRO A 277 0.15 -9.91 -25.20
CA PRO A 277 -0.59 -9.23 -26.26
C PRO A 277 -1.63 -8.21 -25.75
N ASP A 278 -2.10 -8.36 -24.54
CA ASP A 278 -3.08 -7.51 -23.87
C ASP A 278 -2.46 -6.38 -23.03
N ARG A 279 -1.12 -6.24 -23.05
CA ARG A 279 -0.38 -5.26 -22.22
C ARG A 279 -0.86 -3.81 -22.38
N ASP A 280 -1.37 -3.44 -23.56
CA ASP A 280 -1.86 -2.09 -23.80
C ASP A 280 -3.11 -1.76 -22.98
N ARG A 281 -3.88 -2.79 -22.56
CA ARG A 281 -5.02 -2.65 -21.66
C ARG A 281 -4.61 -2.24 -20.23
N TRP A 282 -3.35 -2.47 -19.81
CA TRP A 282 -2.87 -2.10 -18.48
C TRP A 282 -2.89 -0.59 -18.26
N SER A 283 -2.82 0.21 -19.33
CA SER A 283 -2.98 1.68 -19.28
C SER A 283 -4.36 2.10 -18.72
N GLY A 284 -5.38 1.24 -18.84
CA GLY A 284 -6.72 1.46 -18.29
C GLY A 284 -6.77 1.43 -16.76
N LEU A 285 -5.71 0.90 -16.10
CA LEU A 285 -5.59 0.91 -14.64
C LEU A 285 -5.35 2.31 -14.06
N SER A 286 -5.44 3.38 -14.81
CA SER A 286 -5.29 4.78 -14.41
C SER A 286 -4.76 5.02 -12.97
N ALA A 287 -4.37 6.21 -12.59
CA ALA A 287 -3.75 6.45 -11.29
C ALA A 287 -4.70 7.14 -10.31
N SER A 288 -4.55 6.85 -9.01
CA SER A 288 -5.17 7.60 -7.92
C SER A 288 -4.09 8.26 -7.06
N PRO A 289 -4.16 9.59 -6.86
CA PRO A 289 -3.14 10.33 -6.14
C PRO A 289 -3.34 10.30 -4.63
N ILE A 290 -2.22 10.47 -3.90
CA ILE A 290 -2.19 10.77 -2.46
C ILE A 290 -1.41 12.07 -2.26
N VAL A 291 -1.92 12.93 -1.39
CA VAL A 291 -1.24 14.14 -0.94
C VAL A 291 -0.97 14.02 0.55
N ASN A 292 0.29 14.24 0.94
CA ASN A 292 0.63 14.36 2.36
C ASN A 292 0.99 15.80 2.68
N VAL A 293 0.34 16.33 3.72
CA VAL A 293 0.60 17.66 4.25
C VAL A 293 1.40 17.53 5.53
N HIS A 294 2.55 18.17 5.56
CA HIS A 294 3.51 18.11 6.64
C HIS A 294 3.55 19.43 7.38
N VAL A 295 3.32 19.40 8.70
CA VAL A 295 3.29 20.59 9.55
C VAL A 295 4.18 20.39 10.75
N VAL A 296 5.18 21.25 10.90
CA VAL A 296 6.08 21.26 12.06
C VAL A 296 5.69 22.42 12.97
N TYR A 297 5.47 22.12 14.24
CA TYR A 297 5.13 23.07 15.28
C TYR A 297 6.28 23.27 16.25
N ASP A 298 6.38 24.48 16.84
CA ASP A 298 7.38 24.83 17.86
C ASP A 298 7.16 24.13 19.22
N ARG A 299 6.00 23.47 19.39
CA ARG A 299 5.64 22.76 20.61
C ARG A 299 4.68 21.61 20.33
N ARG A 300 4.47 20.75 21.30
CA ARG A 300 3.49 19.66 21.21
C ARG A 300 2.07 20.20 21.17
N VAL A 301 1.27 19.77 20.18
CA VAL A 301 -0.12 20.19 19.95
C VAL A 301 -1.14 19.07 20.22
N THR A 302 -0.70 17.81 20.18
CA THR A 302 -1.53 16.63 20.51
C THR A 302 -0.72 15.54 21.17
N GLY A 303 -1.40 14.70 21.97
CA GLY A 303 -0.83 13.48 22.53
C GLY A 303 -1.15 12.22 21.76
N LEU A 304 -1.92 12.33 20.65
CA LEU A 304 -2.34 11.18 19.86
C LEU A 304 -1.22 10.75 18.90
N PRO A 305 -0.87 9.46 18.83
CA PRO A 305 0.10 8.97 17.85
C PRO A 305 -0.44 9.06 16.43
N PHE A 306 -1.73 8.86 16.26
CA PHE A 306 -2.49 9.11 15.04
C PHE A 306 -3.98 9.26 15.35
N ALA A 307 -4.71 9.83 14.42
CA ALA A 307 -6.18 9.91 14.47
C ALA A 307 -6.76 9.93 13.07
N ALA A 308 -7.97 9.38 12.95
CA ALA A 308 -8.81 9.56 11.79
C ALA A 308 -9.70 10.80 11.98
N VAL A 309 -10.08 11.44 10.91
CA VAL A 309 -10.93 12.64 10.94
C VAL A 309 -12.05 12.50 9.92
N VAL A 310 -13.25 12.90 10.29
CA VAL A 310 -14.41 12.92 9.41
C VAL A 310 -14.97 14.34 9.29
N ASP A 311 -15.65 14.63 8.20
CA ASP A 311 -16.20 15.95 7.86
C ASP A 311 -15.14 17.08 7.84
N SER A 312 -13.93 16.75 7.35
CA SER A 312 -12.77 17.64 7.35
C SER A 312 -11.93 17.42 6.07
N PRO A 313 -11.13 18.40 5.62
CA PRO A 313 -10.09 18.14 4.62
C PRO A 313 -8.98 17.23 5.14
N VAL A 314 -8.77 17.18 6.45
CA VAL A 314 -7.88 16.21 7.12
C VAL A 314 -8.60 14.86 7.17
N GLN A 315 -7.98 13.82 6.61
CA GLN A 315 -8.53 12.45 6.67
C GLN A 315 -7.85 11.62 7.78
N TRP A 316 -6.53 11.56 7.74
CA TRP A 316 -5.72 10.92 8.77
C TRP A 316 -4.56 11.83 9.14
N VAL A 317 -4.23 11.86 10.43
CA VAL A 317 -3.08 12.60 10.95
C VAL A 317 -2.21 11.68 11.79
N PHE A 318 -0.88 11.81 11.63
CA PHE A 318 0.13 10.99 12.29
C PHE A 318 1.16 11.87 12.97
N ASP A 319 1.55 11.54 14.18
CA ASP A 319 2.72 12.13 14.85
C ASP A 319 3.99 11.45 14.33
N LYS A 320 4.79 12.19 13.57
CA LYS A 320 6.05 11.72 12.98
C LYS A 320 7.28 12.28 13.69
N THR A 321 7.10 12.97 14.80
CA THR A 321 8.16 13.67 15.56
C THR A 321 9.37 12.76 15.81
N ARG A 322 9.15 11.60 16.41
CA ARG A 322 10.21 10.62 16.75
C ARG A 322 10.86 10.03 15.51
N VAL A 323 10.06 9.57 14.55
CA VAL A 323 10.54 8.87 13.35
C VAL A 323 11.35 9.82 12.45
N ALA A 324 10.97 11.10 12.39
CA ALA A 324 11.68 12.11 11.61
C ALA A 324 12.96 12.64 12.31
N GLY A 325 13.17 12.32 13.58
CA GLY A 325 14.31 12.81 14.35
C GLY A 325 14.17 14.25 14.85
N LEU A 326 12.95 14.79 14.92
CA LEU A 326 12.70 16.13 15.46
C LEU A 326 12.90 16.09 16.99
N ARG A 327 13.77 16.98 17.51
CA ARG A 327 14.10 17.05 18.95
C ARG A 327 13.12 17.91 19.73
N ASP A 328 12.79 19.07 19.18
CA ASP A 328 11.92 20.06 19.83
C ASP A 328 10.69 20.35 18.98
N GLY A 329 9.52 20.48 19.62
CA GLY A 329 8.27 20.72 18.93
C GLY A 329 7.50 19.44 18.61
N GLN A 330 6.67 19.51 17.55
CA GLN A 330 5.92 18.36 17.05
C GLN A 330 5.80 18.40 15.53
N TYR A 331 6.01 17.28 14.88
CA TYR A 331 5.81 17.10 13.46
C TYR A 331 4.59 16.24 13.20
N LEU A 332 3.55 16.82 12.62
CA LEU A 332 2.34 16.13 12.17
C LEU A 332 2.35 15.95 10.67
N ALA A 333 2.06 14.73 10.23
CA ALA A 333 1.83 14.41 8.81
C ALA A 333 0.36 14.05 8.61
N VAL A 334 -0.32 14.79 7.73
CA VAL A 334 -1.70 14.53 7.30
C VAL A 334 -1.65 13.75 6.00
N SER A 335 -2.32 12.61 5.94
CA SER A 335 -2.48 11.84 4.70
C SER A 335 -3.88 12.08 4.13
N VAL A 336 -3.93 12.43 2.86
CA VAL A 336 -5.16 12.62 2.09
C VAL A 336 -5.15 11.68 0.90
N SER A 337 -5.97 10.66 0.96
CA SER A 337 -6.21 9.70 -0.12
C SER A 337 -7.28 10.21 -1.08
N ALA A 338 -7.38 9.63 -2.28
CA ALA A 338 -8.26 10.09 -3.36
C ALA A 338 -8.10 11.61 -3.59
N ALA A 339 -6.84 12.05 -3.66
CA ALA A 339 -6.45 13.46 -3.55
C ALA A 339 -6.56 14.22 -4.88
N ASP A 340 -7.46 13.84 -5.79
CA ASP A 340 -7.65 14.49 -7.10
C ASP A 340 -7.86 16.00 -6.97
N ARG A 341 -8.55 16.44 -5.91
CA ARG A 341 -8.80 17.85 -5.64
C ARG A 341 -7.56 18.62 -5.16
N TRP A 342 -6.53 17.92 -4.65
CA TRP A 342 -5.38 18.51 -3.98
C TRP A 342 -4.07 18.37 -4.74
N ILE A 343 -3.99 17.42 -5.68
CA ILE A 343 -2.73 17.02 -6.30
C ILE A 343 -2.05 18.18 -7.05
N ASP A 344 -2.82 19.07 -7.65
CA ASP A 344 -2.33 20.22 -8.41
C ASP A 344 -2.45 21.56 -7.66
N ARG A 345 -3.01 21.55 -6.44
CA ARG A 345 -3.17 22.79 -5.66
C ARG A 345 -1.81 23.32 -5.19
N PRO A 346 -1.56 24.62 -5.30
CA PRO A 346 -0.37 25.24 -4.74
C PRO A 346 -0.21 24.99 -3.23
N THR A 347 1.03 24.87 -2.76
CA THR A 347 1.32 24.62 -1.34
C THR A 347 0.73 25.70 -0.42
N ALA A 348 0.71 26.96 -0.86
CA ALA A 348 0.09 28.06 -0.11
C ALA A 348 -1.42 27.85 0.10
N GLN A 349 -2.14 27.34 -0.92
CA GLN A 349 -3.57 27.03 -0.78
C GLN A 349 -3.79 25.84 0.16
N ALA A 350 -2.94 24.80 0.09
CA ALA A 350 -2.99 23.71 1.05
C ALA A 350 -2.76 24.24 2.48
N ARG A 351 -1.77 25.11 2.70
CA ARG A 351 -1.51 25.73 4.01
C ARG A 351 -2.74 26.48 4.54
N ALA A 352 -3.37 27.31 3.70
CA ALA A 352 -4.54 28.11 4.07
C ALA A 352 -5.75 27.27 4.50
N VAL A 353 -5.83 25.99 4.05
CA VAL A 353 -6.92 25.08 4.42
C VAL A 353 -6.54 24.16 5.57
N PHE A 354 -5.36 23.51 5.50
CA PHE A 354 -5.00 22.48 6.46
C PHE A 354 -4.55 23.00 7.81
N VAL A 355 -3.87 24.16 7.89
CA VAL A 355 -3.47 24.73 9.19
C VAL A 355 -4.70 25.10 10.04
N PRO A 356 -5.69 25.87 9.55
CA PRO A 356 -6.91 26.14 10.32
C PRO A 356 -7.74 24.88 10.62
N ALA A 357 -7.69 23.84 9.75
CA ALA A 357 -8.36 22.58 10.03
C ALA A 357 -7.70 21.85 11.22
N LEU A 358 -6.37 21.81 11.31
CA LEU A 358 -5.64 21.25 12.44
C LEU A 358 -5.86 22.04 13.73
N GLU A 359 -5.97 23.37 13.66
CA GLU A 359 -6.31 24.23 14.81
C GLU A 359 -7.72 23.96 15.36
N ARG A 360 -8.67 23.59 14.51
CA ARG A 360 -10.01 23.15 14.95
C ARG A 360 -9.97 21.80 15.64
N LEU A 361 -9.16 20.87 15.15
CA LEU A 361 -9.03 19.51 15.67
C LEU A 361 -8.21 19.43 16.96
N PHE A 362 -7.17 20.25 17.06
CA PHE A 362 -6.22 20.22 18.17
C PHE A 362 -6.11 21.61 18.80
N PRO A 363 -6.75 21.86 19.96
CA PRO A 363 -6.69 23.16 20.63
C PRO A 363 -5.26 23.65 20.92
N GLY A 364 -4.30 22.72 21.10
CA GLY A 364 -2.88 23.05 21.25
C GLY A 364 -2.27 23.73 20.01
N ALA A 365 -2.76 23.42 18.82
CA ALA A 365 -2.27 23.98 17.58
C ALA A 365 -2.55 25.49 17.45
N ARG A 366 -3.64 25.97 18.04
CA ARG A 366 -3.97 27.43 18.07
C ARG A 366 -2.94 28.28 18.81
N ARG A 367 -2.20 27.69 19.75
CA ARG A 367 -1.19 28.34 20.58
C ARG A 367 0.23 28.05 20.13
N ALA A 368 0.38 27.20 19.13
CA ALA A 368 1.67 26.79 18.58
C ALA A 368 1.96 27.59 17.29
N ARG A 369 3.23 27.88 17.06
CA ARG A 369 3.69 28.47 15.81
C ARG A 369 4.09 27.35 14.83
N VAL A 370 3.60 27.45 13.61
CA VAL A 370 4.05 26.59 12.51
C VAL A 370 5.44 27.04 12.07
N THR A 371 6.46 26.20 12.26
CA THR A 371 7.86 26.47 11.94
C THR A 371 8.24 26.00 10.55
N ASP A 372 7.62 24.92 10.05
CA ASP A 372 7.75 24.49 8.64
C ASP A 372 6.40 23.91 8.15
N PHE A 373 6.14 24.10 6.86
CA PHE A 373 4.97 23.57 6.16
C PHE A 373 5.36 23.20 4.73
N PHE A 374 5.12 21.96 4.35
CA PHE A 374 5.35 21.48 3.00
C PHE A 374 4.37 20.38 2.62
N VAL A 375 4.36 20.00 1.35
CA VAL A 375 3.45 19.01 0.78
C VAL A 375 4.23 18.04 -0.09
N THR A 376 4.05 16.73 0.13
CA THR A 376 4.48 15.70 -0.81
C THR A 376 3.29 15.24 -1.65
N ARG A 377 3.54 14.94 -2.91
CA ARG A 377 2.52 14.61 -3.91
C ARG A 377 2.89 13.32 -4.63
N GLU A 378 2.16 12.27 -4.33
CA GLU A 378 2.28 11.00 -5.04
C GLU A 378 1.17 10.92 -6.09
N ARG A 379 1.46 11.36 -7.32
CA ARG A 379 0.49 11.41 -8.43
C ARG A 379 -0.01 10.04 -8.82
N ARG A 380 0.81 9.02 -8.63
CA ARG A 380 0.57 7.61 -8.96
C ARG A 380 0.81 6.77 -7.72
N ALA A 381 0.05 7.07 -6.65
CA ALA A 381 0.20 6.37 -5.38
C ALA A 381 -0.30 4.92 -5.49
N THR A 382 -1.45 4.74 -6.14
CA THR A 382 -2.03 3.44 -6.49
C THR A 382 -2.62 3.51 -7.90
N PHE A 383 -2.92 2.35 -8.50
CA PHE A 383 -3.88 2.38 -9.60
C PHE A 383 -5.28 2.69 -9.05
N ARG A 384 -6.18 3.21 -9.89
CA ARG A 384 -7.55 3.55 -9.50
C ARG A 384 -8.40 2.30 -9.47
N GLN A 385 -8.80 1.88 -8.29
CA GLN A 385 -9.53 0.63 -8.02
C GLN A 385 -11.04 0.80 -8.23
N GLY A 386 -11.41 1.29 -9.40
CA GLY A 386 -12.80 1.52 -9.80
C GLY A 386 -13.45 0.31 -10.46
N PRO A 387 -14.77 0.39 -10.74
CA PRO A 387 -15.47 -0.64 -11.48
C PRO A 387 -14.80 -0.97 -12.81
N GLY A 388 -14.63 -2.28 -13.08
CA GLY A 388 -13.94 -2.79 -14.27
C GLY A 388 -12.41 -2.89 -14.15
N SER A 389 -11.80 -2.37 -13.10
CA SER A 389 -10.34 -2.40 -12.94
C SER A 389 -9.79 -3.80 -12.69
N GLY A 390 -10.56 -4.69 -12.07
CA GLY A 390 -10.16 -6.07 -11.81
C GLY A 390 -9.85 -6.83 -13.10
N ALA A 391 -10.68 -6.66 -14.13
CA ALA A 391 -10.50 -7.30 -15.43
C ALA A 391 -9.27 -6.81 -16.22
N LEU A 392 -8.63 -5.73 -15.80
CA LEU A 392 -7.42 -5.18 -16.43
C LEU A 392 -6.13 -5.69 -15.78
N ARG A 393 -6.23 -6.37 -14.64
CA ARG A 393 -5.08 -6.87 -13.87
C ARG A 393 -4.58 -8.18 -14.46
N PRO A 394 -3.33 -8.26 -14.96
CA PRO A 394 -2.80 -9.49 -15.52
C PRO A 394 -2.41 -10.49 -14.43
N GLU A 395 -2.35 -11.74 -14.82
CA GLU A 395 -1.65 -12.77 -14.06
C GLU A 395 -0.13 -12.54 -14.05
N ALA A 396 0.57 -13.20 -13.12
CA ALA A 396 2.02 -13.10 -13.02
C ALA A 396 2.77 -13.80 -14.16
N ALA A 397 2.18 -14.83 -14.78
CA ALA A 397 2.78 -15.52 -15.91
C ALA A 397 2.54 -14.78 -17.22
N THR A 398 3.55 -14.76 -18.09
CA THR A 398 3.41 -14.26 -19.46
C THR A 398 3.41 -15.44 -20.45
N ARG A 399 3.19 -15.16 -21.74
CA ARG A 399 3.32 -16.19 -22.79
C ARG A 399 4.76 -16.63 -23.03
N TRP A 400 5.74 -15.82 -22.64
CA TRP A 400 7.14 -16.22 -22.76
C TRP A 400 7.57 -17.03 -21.54
N PRO A 401 8.09 -18.26 -21.75
CA PRO A 401 8.71 -19.02 -20.68
C PRO A 401 9.85 -18.23 -20.02
N GLY A 402 9.88 -18.17 -18.70
CA GLY A 402 10.93 -17.47 -17.94
C GLY A 402 10.71 -15.97 -17.80
N LEU A 403 9.62 -15.39 -18.30
CA LEU A 403 9.26 -13.98 -18.08
C LEU A 403 8.00 -13.86 -17.21
N PHE A 404 8.10 -13.17 -16.08
CA PHE A 404 7.04 -13.04 -15.08
C PHE A 404 6.80 -11.58 -14.69
N LEU A 405 5.56 -11.27 -14.28
CA LEU A 405 5.13 -9.97 -13.81
C LEU A 405 4.99 -9.96 -12.28
N ALA A 406 5.36 -8.85 -11.66
CA ALA A 406 5.11 -8.58 -10.25
C ALA A 406 4.75 -7.10 -10.05
N GLY A 407 4.01 -6.83 -9.00
CA GLY A 407 3.52 -5.50 -8.66
C GLY A 407 2.11 -5.60 -8.09
N ALA A 408 1.70 -4.68 -7.25
CA ALA A 408 0.37 -4.69 -6.66
C ALA A 408 -0.75 -4.57 -7.70
N TRP A 409 -0.42 -4.12 -8.90
CA TRP A 409 -1.30 -4.02 -10.06
C TRP A 409 -1.58 -5.36 -10.79
N THR A 410 -0.79 -6.42 -10.53
CA THR A 410 -1.10 -7.78 -11.02
C THR A 410 -2.24 -8.38 -10.22
N ASP A 411 -2.91 -9.40 -10.76
CA ASP A 411 -4.00 -10.06 -10.04
C ASP A 411 -3.47 -10.90 -8.87
N THR A 412 -3.65 -10.38 -7.68
CA THR A 412 -3.26 -11.01 -6.40
C THR A 412 -4.46 -11.35 -5.52
N GLY A 413 -5.68 -11.01 -5.96
CA GLY A 413 -6.87 -11.03 -5.12
C GLY A 413 -6.89 -9.96 -4.02
N TRP A 414 -5.87 -9.06 -3.96
CA TRP A 414 -5.76 -7.96 -3.01
C TRP A 414 -5.82 -6.61 -3.72
N PRO A 415 -6.34 -5.54 -3.03
CA PRO A 415 -6.25 -4.18 -3.55
C PRO A 415 -4.80 -3.70 -3.63
N ASP A 416 -4.56 -2.57 -4.33
CA ASP A 416 -3.22 -1.99 -4.48
C ASP A 416 -2.66 -1.50 -3.14
N THR A 417 -1.90 -2.35 -2.50
CA THR A 417 -1.34 -2.17 -1.16
C THR A 417 0.06 -2.76 -1.07
N MET A 418 0.79 -2.46 0.00
CA MET A 418 2.06 -3.11 0.32
C MET A 418 1.93 -4.63 0.40
N GLU A 419 0.82 -5.11 0.93
CA GLU A 419 0.51 -6.56 1.01
C GLU A 419 0.43 -7.19 -0.39
N ALA A 420 -0.33 -6.55 -1.31
CA ALA A 420 -0.45 -7.02 -2.69
C ALA A 420 0.90 -7.01 -3.42
N ALA A 421 1.70 -5.96 -3.23
CA ALA A 421 3.03 -5.88 -3.83
C ALA A 421 3.92 -7.05 -3.39
N VAL A 422 3.95 -7.35 -2.09
CA VAL A 422 4.73 -8.47 -1.57
C VAL A 422 4.18 -9.81 -2.08
N ARG A 423 2.86 -10.02 -2.05
CA ARG A 423 2.22 -11.24 -2.58
C ARG A 423 2.56 -11.48 -4.04
N SER A 424 2.52 -10.44 -4.86
CA SER A 424 2.87 -10.53 -6.28
C SER A 424 4.32 -10.95 -6.49
N GLY A 425 5.25 -10.36 -5.73
CA GLY A 425 6.67 -10.73 -5.77
C GLY A 425 6.92 -12.18 -5.36
N LEU A 426 6.26 -12.64 -4.30
CA LEU A 426 6.34 -14.05 -3.86
C LEU A 426 5.76 -15.00 -4.90
N ASN A 427 4.65 -14.62 -5.56
CA ASN A 427 4.05 -15.42 -6.64
C ASN A 427 4.98 -15.51 -7.86
N ALA A 428 5.54 -14.39 -8.31
CA ALA A 428 6.49 -14.37 -9.42
C ALA A 428 7.75 -15.19 -9.11
N ALA A 429 8.29 -15.09 -7.90
CA ALA A 429 9.43 -15.91 -7.44
C ALA A 429 9.12 -17.40 -7.48
N ARG A 430 7.93 -17.80 -7.01
CA ARG A 430 7.46 -19.20 -7.06
C ARG A 430 7.37 -19.72 -8.49
N LEU A 431 6.85 -18.92 -9.42
CA LEU A 431 6.75 -19.27 -10.84
C LEU A 431 8.13 -19.35 -11.49
N ALA A 432 9.01 -18.40 -11.24
CA ALA A 432 10.39 -18.41 -11.70
C ALA A 432 11.13 -19.66 -11.23
N ARG A 433 11.02 -20.05 -9.95
CA ARG A 433 11.63 -21.26 -9.42
C ARG A 433 11.11 -22.52 -10.12
N ARG A 434 9.79 -22.65 -10.33
CA ARG A 434 9.21 -23.78 -11.06
C ARG A 434 9.75 -23.88 -12.49
N HIS A 435 9.90 -22.76 -13.18
CA HIS A 435 10.48 -22.71 -14.53
C HIS A 435 11.92 -23.22 -14.51
N LEU A 436 12.71 -22.80 -13.54
CA LEU A 436 14.10 -23.21 -13.39
C LEU A 436 14.24 -24.72 -13.07
N ASP A 437 13.36 -25.26 -12.22
CA ASP A 437 13.34 -26.69 -11.86
C ASP A 437 12.98 -27.55 -13.07
N ALA A 438 11.99 -27.15 -13.88
CA ALA A 438 11.61 -27.87 -15.10
C ALA A 438 12.72 -27.91 -16.16
N GLY A 439 13.46 -26.79 -16.35
CA GLY A 439 14.61 -26.76 -17.25
C GLY A 439 15.77 -27.68 -16.84
N THR A 440 15.89 -27.96 -15.54
CA THR A 440 16.92 -28.87 -15.02
C THR A 440 16.60 -30.36 -15.33
N LEU A 441 15.32 -30.71 -15.30
CA LEU A 441 14.85 -32.08 -15.59
C LEU A 441 15.03 -32.43 -17.07
N THR A 442 14.80 -31.49 -17.99
CA THR A 442 14.97 -31.71 -19.44
C THR A 442 16.44 -31.85 -19.85
N THR A 443 17.36 -31.17 -19.19
CA THR A 443 18.82 -31.29 -19.46
C THR A 443 19.43 -32.55 -18.83
N GLY A 444 18.84 -33.08 -17.74
CA GLY A 444 19.28 -34.32 -17.09
C GLY A 444 18.81 -35.62 -17.82
N ALA A 445 17.69 -35.56 -18.55
CA ALA A 445 17.17 -36.69 -19.31
C ALA A 445 17.81 -36.84 -20.70
N ALA A 446 18.62 -35.85 -21.13
CA ALA A 446 19.32 -35.87 -22.44
C ALA A 446 20.80 -36.28 -22.30
N ARG A 447 21.23 -36.76 -21.16
CA ARG A 447 22.54 -37.36 -20.86
C ARG A 447 22.33 -38.81 -20.45
#